data_7658f05635722ae78eadc96d622963c8
#
_entry.id   7658f05635722ae78eadc96d622963c8
#
_cell.length_a   1.000
_cell.length_b   1.000
_cell.length_c   1.000
_cell.angle_alpha   90.00
_cell.angle_beta   90.00
_cell.angle_gamma   90.00
#
_symmetry.space_group_name_H-M   'P 1'
#
loop_
_entity.id
_entity.type
_entity.pdbx_description
1 polymer ?
#
loop_
_entity_poly.entity_id
_entity_poly.type
_entity_poly.pdbx_seq_one_letter_code
_entity_poly.pdbx_strand_id
1 'polypeptide(L)'
;MADVEWKPLPTPMWPEGSVMADLPGLILEASFDQGVPTWKVQRHMGKNALPTLVASGTADSFEAAKTAALHMAEADLRAES
;
A
#
# COMPACT_ATOMS: atom_id res chain seq x y z
N MET A 1 -13.23 9.16 -8.08
CA MET A 1 -12.53 8.34 -7.10
C MET A 1 -12.12 7.02 -7.72
N ALA A 2 -10.86 6.68 -7.66
CA ALA A 2 -10.39 5.44 -8.27
C ALA A 2 -10.72 4.25 -7.38
N ASP A 3 -11.36 3.25 -7.97
CA ASP A 3 -11.56 1.98 -7.28
C ASP A 3 -10.28 1.17 -7.43
N VAL A 4 -9.74 0.72 -6.30
CA VAL A 4 -8.58 -0.15 -6.32
C VAL A 4 -9.01 -1.56 -5.95
N GLU A 5 -8.40 -2.52 -6.60
CA GLU A 5 -8.66 -3.92 -6.30
C GLU A 5 -7.60 -4.41 -5.33
N TRP A 6 -8.02 -4.69 -4.10
CA TRP A 6 -7.12 -5.22 -3.09
C TRP A 6 -7.02 -6.72 -3.24
N LYS A 7 -5.79 -7.22 -3.36
CA LYS A 7 -5.52 -8.64 -3.54
C LYS A 7 -4.77 -9.18 -2.33
N PRO A 8 -5.08 -10.41 -1.89
CA PRO A 8 -4.37 -10.98 -0.76
C PRO A 8 -2.90 -11.23 -1.06
N LEU A 9 -2.06 -10.98 -0.07
CA LEU A 9 -0.64 -11.29 -0.15
C LEU A 9 -0.41 -12.72 0.35
N PRO A 10 0.60 -13.41 -0.19
CA PRO A 10 0.84 -14.81 0.19
C PRO A 10 1.36 -14.94 1.62
N THR A 11 0.85 -15.98 2.31
CA THR A 11 1.39 -16.38 3.60
C THR A 11 2.31 -17.56 3.37
N PRO A 12 3.30 -17.80 4.24
CA PRO A 12 3.62 -17.09 5.49
C PRO A 12 4.55 -15.88 5.32
N MET A 13 4.90 -15.50 4.07
CA MET A 13 5.80 -14.36 3.85
C MET A 13 5.22 -13.05 4.38
N TRP A 14 3.89 -12.95 4.40
CA TRP A 14 3.18 -11.78 4.91
C TRP A 14 2.23 -12.24 6.02
N PRO A 15 1.94 -11.38 7.00
CA PRO A 15 0.93 -11.72 8.00
C PRO A 15 -0.41 -12.03 7.35
N GLU A 16 -1.14 -12.95 7.96
CA GLU A 16 -2.46 -13.32 7.45
C GLU A 16 -3.37 -12.10 7.39
N GLY A 17 -4.09 -11.96 6.28
CA GLY A 17 -4.97 -10.83 6.06
C GLY A 17 -4.33 -9.66 5.34
N SER A 18 -3.02 -9.73 5.07
CA SER A 18 -2.34 -8.65 4.33
C SER A 18 -2.83 -8.59 2.89
N VAL A 19 -2.95 -7.38 2.36
CA VAL A 19 -3.41 -7.16 0.99
C VAL A 19 -2.55 -6.12 0.29
N MET A 20 -2.60 -6.13 -1.03
CA MET A 20 -1.91 -5.13 -1.84
C MET A 20 -2.82 -4.66 -2.97
N ALA A 21 -2.51 -3.51 -3.53
CA ALA A 21 -3.22 -2.98 -4.70
C ALA A 21 -2.22 -2.26 -5.59
N ASP A 22 -2.50 -2.29 -6.90
CA ASP A 22 -1.66 -1.61 -7.88
C ASP A 22 -2.37 -0.40 -8.44
N LEU A 23 -1.65 0.69 -8.55
CA LEU A 23 -2.05 1.87 -9.29
C LEU A 23 -0.94 2.17 -10.30
N PRO A 24 -1.22 2.99 -11.34
CA PRO A 24 -0.17 3.32 -12.31
C PRO A 24 1.07 3.90 -11.62
N GLY A 25 2.16 3.13 -11.62
CA GLY A 25 3.42 3.54 -11.03
C GLY A 25 3.53 3.43 -9.53
N LEU A 26 2.50 2.94 -8.84
CA LEU A 26 2.50 2.83 -7.38
C LEU A 26 2.01 1.46 -6.94
N ILE A 27 2.53 1.01 -5.80
CA ILE A 27 2.09 -0.22 -5.14
C ILE A 27 1.65 0.14 -3.73
N LEU A 28 0.46 -0.30 -3.36
CA LEU A 28 -0.09 -0.08 -2.02
C LEU A 28 -0.08 -1.39 -1.26
N GLU A 29 0.25 -1.32 0.02
CA GLU A 29 0.20 -2.50 0.89
C GLU A 29 -0.51 -2.14 2.19
N ALA A 30 -1.32 -3.05 2.69
CA ALA A 30 -1.92 -2.97 4.01
C ALA A 30 -1.65 -4.29 4.71
N SER A 31 -1.10 -4.23 5.91
CA SER A 31 -0.61 -5.41 6.62
C SER A 31 -0.73 -5.18 8.12
N PHE A 32 -0.05 -6.02 8.88
CA PHE A 32 -0.01 -5.92 10.35
C PHE A 32 1.43 -6.04 10.80
N ASP A 33 1.77 -5.29 11.84
CA ASP A 33 3.06 -5.40 12.51
C ASP A 33 2.77 -5.59 14.00
N GLN A 34 2.98 -6.81 14.49
CA GLN A 34 2.68 -7.18 15.87
C GLN A 34 1.22 -6.86 16.24
N GLY A 35 0.32 -7.14 15.29
CA GLY A 35 -1.11 -6.92 15.51
C GLY A 35 -1.59 -5.50 15.25
N VAL A 36 -0.68 -4.59 14.93
CA VAL A 36 -1.03 -3.20 14.62
C VAL A 36 -1.21 -3.05 13.11
N PRO A 37 -2.37 -2.54 12.64
CA PRO A 37 -2.54 -2.31 11.20
C PRO A 37 -1.53 -1.30 10.67
N THR A 38 -0.89 -1.65 9.56
CA THR A 38 0.12 -0.80 8.92
C THR A 38 -0.22 -0.63 7.46
N TRP A 39 0.34 0.42 6.86
CA TRP A 39 0.16 0.65 5.43
C TRP A 39 1.46 1.16 4.84
N LYS A 40 1.60 0.97 3.54
CA LYS A 40 2.80 1.36 2.81
C LYS A 40 2.44 1.71 1.39
N VAL A 41 3.06 2.77 0.87
CA VAL A 41 2.95 3.16 -0.53
C VAL A 41 4.35 3.19 -1.11
N GLN A 42 4.56 2.48 -2.21
CA GLN A 42 5.86 2.39 -2.86
C GLN A 42 5.73 2.79 -4.32
N ARG A 43 6.76 3.43 -4.85
CA ARG A 43 6.81 3.80 -6.27
C ARG A 43 7.53 2.70 -7.03
N HIS A 44 6.90 2.23 -8.10
CA HIS A 44 7.49 1.22 -8.97
C HIS A 44 8.54 1.88 -9.86
N MET A 45 9.77 1.43 -9.73
CA MET A 45 10.91 2.06 -10.42
C MET A 45 11.37 1.32 -11.68
N GLY A 46 10.63 0.32 -12.12
CA GLY A 46 10.94 -0.42 -13.32
C GLY A 46 11.31 -1.87 -13.06
N LYS A 47 11.59 -2.60 -14.13
CA LYS A 47 11.74 -4.06 -14.08
C LYS A 47 12.83 -4.56 -13.15
N ASN A 48 13.97 -3.89 -13.15
CA ASN A 48 15.14 -4.38 -12.42
C ASN A 48 15.51 -3.50 -11.25
N ALA A 49 14.61 -2.61 -10.84
CA ALA A 49 14.86 -1.70 -9.74
C ALA A 49 13.95 -2.03 -8.56
N LEU A 50 14.47 -1.85 -7.35
CA LEU A 50 13.66 -2.01 -6.15
C LEU A 50 12.68 -0.85 -6.03
N PRO A 51 11.46 -1.11 -5.52
CA PRO A 51 10.51 -0.02 -5.31
C PRO A 51 11.05 0.99 -4.30
N THR A 52 10.68 2.24 -4.51
CA THR A 52 11.04 3.31 -3.59
C THR A 52 9.87 3.60 -2.66
N LEU A 53 10.14 3.61 -1.35
CA LEU A 53 9.11 3.92 -0.37
C LEU A 53 8.69 5.38 -0.48
N VAL A 54 7.41 5.61 -0.70
CA VAL A 54 6.84 6.95 -0.78
C VAL A 54 6.33 7.39 0.60
N ALA A 55 5.59 6.51 1.27
CA ALA A 55 5.02 6.81 2.58
C ALA A 55 4.67 5.50 3.28
N SER A 56 4.60 5.56 4.60
CA SER A 56 4.17 4.42 5.40
C SER A 56 3.67 4.93 6.74
N GLY A 57 2.94 4.08 7.45
CA GLY A 57 2.44 4.46 8.75
C GLY A 57 1.62 3.36 9.39
N THR A 58 1.00 3.69 10.53
CA THR A 58 0.11 2.81 11.24
C THR A 58 -1.30 3.40 11.23
N ALA A 59 -2.29 2.60 11.58
CA ALA A 59 -3.67 3.05 11.62
C ALA A 59 -4.41 2.35 12.77
N ASP A 60 -5.60 2.87 13.09
CA ASP A 60 -6.40 2.32 14.18
C ASP A 60 -7.13 1.04 13.78
N SER A 61 -7.29 0.80 12.49
CA SER A 61 -7.96 -0.39 12.00
C SER A 61 -7.38 -0.75 10.64
N PHE A 62 -7.64 -1.98 10.20
CA PHE A 62 -7.19 -2.42 8.89
C PHE A 62 -7.84 -1.60 7.77
N GLU A 63 -9.13 -1.29 7.90
CA GLU A 63 -9.81 -0.45 6.91
C GLU A 63 -9.22 0.95 6.86
N ALA A 64 -8.86 1.51 8.02
CA ALA A 64 -8.21 2.81 8.06
C ALA A 64 -6.83 2.75 7.40
N ALA A 65 -6.10 1.65 7.56
CA ALA A 65 -4.80 1.48 6.91
C ALA A 65 -4.94 1.49 5.40
N LYS A 66 -5.92 0.76 4.85
CA LYS A 66 -6.16 0.75 3.40
C LYS A 66 -6.55 2.14 2.90
N THR A 67 -7.40 2.83 3.64
CA THR A 67 -7.83 4.19 3.28
C THR A 67 -6.64 5.15 3.29
N ALA A 68 -5.78 5.06 4.31
CA ALA A 68 -4.61 5.92 4.40
C ALA A 68 -3.65 5.69 3.22
N ALA A 69 -3.40 4.43 2.88
CA ALA A 69 -2.53 4.10 1.75
C ALA A 69 -3.08 4.66 0.45
N LEU A 70 -4.38 4.47 0.21
CA LEU A 70 -5.02 4.99 -1.00
C LEU A 70 -4.97 6.51 -1.06
N HIS A 71 -5.24 7.16 0.06
CA HIS A 71 -5.23 8.61 0.14
C HIS A 71 -3.84 9.17 -0.19
N MET A 72 -2.79 8.58 0.39
CA MET A 72 -1.43 9.01 0.13
C MET A 72 -1.02 8.76 -1.33
N ALA A 73 -1.45 7.62 -1.89
CA ALA A 73 -1.17 7.31 -3.28
C ALA A 73 -1.83 8.33 -4.23
N GLU A 74 -3.08 8.68 -3.97
CA GLU A 74 -3.79 9.67 -4.78
C GLU A 74 -3.13 11.04 -4.69
N ALA A 75 -2.67 11.41 -3.50
CA ALA A 75 -1.96 12.67 -3.32
C ALA A 75 -0.65 12.71 -4.11
N ASP A 76 0.08 11.60 -4.12
CA ASP A 76 1.33 11.49 -4.86
C ASP A 76 1.09 11.60 -6.37
N LEU A 77 0.05 10.92 -6.87
CA LEU A 77 -0.30 10.98 -8.28
C LEU A 77 -0.69 12.38 -8.70
N ARG A 78 -1.43 13.11 -7.86
CA ARG A 78 -1.81 14.49 -8.15
C ARG A 78 -0.60 15.42 -8.15
N ALA A 79 0.36 15.18 -7.29
CA ALA A 79 1.56 16.01 -7.21
C ALA A 79 2.43 15.89 -8.45
N GLU A 80 2.34 14.77 -9.17
CA GLU A 80 3.11 14.54 -10.38
C GLU A 80 2.42 15.01 -11.67
N SER A 81 1.16 15.38 -11.58
CA SER A 81 0.40 15.78 -12.78
C SER A 81 0.64 17.20 -13.20
#